data_dbe88dacc2663febcfd2ff1c39e24065
#
_entry.id   dbe88dacc2663febcfd2ff1c39e24065
#
_cell.length_a   1.000
_cell.length_b   1.000
_cell.length_c   1.000
_cell.angle_alpha   90.00
_cell.angle_beta   90.00
_cell.angle_gamma   90.00
#
_symmetry.space_group_name_H-M   'P 1'
#
loop_
_entity.id
_entity.type
_entity.pdbx_description
1 polymer ?
#
loop_
_entity_poly.entity_id
_entity_poly.type
_entity_poly.pdbx_seq_one_letter_code
_entity_poly.pdbx_strand_id
1 'polypeptide(L)'
;MNAVRLIFQISATVAAMLLASCANKPDPAATTKKDGNTFKNPYPEGTYENFKAEPKYPKTYDVWRNEELLAKTDASNSNIIINLSTQRGILKNGDEVVMDYPICSGIKSRPTPPGTYKILEKVVDKSSNRYGKMYDAEGNVINGDADAFTDTVPEGGKFVGAPMKYWMRLTWDGVGHHIGPVKRYPASHACIRGPSKVMPLVYSKMRVGSTVVVE
;
A
#
# COMPACT_ATOMS: atom_id res chain seq x y z
N MET A 1 -72.22 -22.78 -35.22
CA MET A 1 -72.98 -23.82 -34.50
C MET A 1 -72.35 -23.96 -33.10
N ASN A 2 -73.20 -23.77 -32.07
CA ASN A 2 -73.11 -24.11 -30.64
C ASN A 2 -71.92 -23.49 -29.81
N ALA A 3 -72.14 -22.49 -29.17
CA ALA A 3 -72.55 -22.10 -27.81
C ALA A 3 -72.40 -23.21 -26.74
N VAL A 4 -71.56 -22.94 -25.72
CA VAL A 4 -71.89 -23.24 -24.30
C VAL A 4 -71.23 -22.21 -23.40
N ARG A 5 -72.04 -21.43 -22.71
CA ARG A 5 -71.75 -20.63 -21.55
C ARG A 5 -71.49 -21.54 -20.35
N LEU A 6 -70.52 -21.25 -19.52
CA LEU A 6 -70.61 -21.64 -18.12
C LEU A 6 -70.08 -20.51 -17.24
N ILE A 7 -70.95 -20.01 -16.39
CA ILE A 7 -70.81 -19.04 -15.32
C ILE A 7 -70.31 -19.83 -14.10
N PHE A 8 -69.25 -19.38 -13.42
CA PHE A 8 -69.08 -19.71 -11.98
C PHE A 8 -68.30 -18.60 -11.24
N GLN A 9 -69.03 -17.95 -10.47
CA GLN A 9 -68.89 -17.51 -9.05
C GLN A 9 -67.58 -16.90 -8.58
N ILE A 10 -67.77 -15.67 -8.11
CA ILE A 10 -66.93 -14.81 -7.29
C ILE A 10 -66.77 -15.45 -5.90
N SER A 11 -65.58 -15.70 -5.46
CA SER A 11 -65.25 -15.87 -4.06
C SER A 11 -64.19 -14.82 -3.65
N ALA A 12 -64.64 -13.86 -2.86
CA ALA A 12 -63.77 -12.89 -2.23
C ALA A 12 -63.00 -13.56 -1.11
N THR A 13 -61.68 -13.66 -1.25
CA THR A 13 -60.78 -13.96 -0.15
C THR A 13 -59.98 -12.73 0.16
N VAL A 14 -60.23 -12.18 1.34
CA VAL A 14 -59.46 -11.11 1.99
C VAL A 14 -58.09 -11.66 2.31
N ALA A 15 -57.06 -11.23 1.58
CA ALA A 15 -55.69 -11.49 1.92
C ALA A 15 -55.19 -10.36 2.80
N ALA A 16 -54.95 -10.69 4.08
CA ALA A 16 -54.30 -9.79 5.04
C ALA A 16 -52.84 -9.50 4.58
N MET A 17 -52.57 -8.23 4.29
CA MET A 17 -51.18 -7.76 4.09
C MET A 17 -50.44 -7.77 5.42
N LEU A 18 -49.57 -8.76 5.59
CA LEU A 18 -48.51 -8.71 6.60
C LEU A 18 -47.42 -7.75 6.10
N LEU A 19 -47.40 -6.56 6.68
CA LEU A 19 -46.27 -5.62 6.56
C LEU A 19 -45.06 -6.25 7.27
N ALA A 20 -44.16 -6.87 6.50
CA ALA A 20 -42.87 -7.25 6.96
C ALA A 20 -42.05 -5.97 7.15
N SER A 21 -41.92 -5.54 8.40
CA SER A 21 -40.96 -4.51 8.84
C SER A 21 -39.55 -5.02 8.54
N CYS A 22 -38.88 -4.41 7.56
CA CYS A 22 -37.46 -4.58 7.37
C CYS A 22 -36.74 -3.97 8.57
N ALA A 23 -36.42 -4.81 9.57
CA ALA A 23 -35.52 -4.41 10.61
C ALA A 23 -34.14 -4.15 9.98
N ASN A 24 -33.70 -2.90 9.99
CA ASN A 24 -32.33 -2.51 9.67
C ASN A 24 -31.39 -3.29 10.56
N LYS A 25 -30.56 -4.17 9.98
CA LYS A 25 -29.42 -4.74 10.68
C LYS A 25 -28.48 -3.58 11.05
N PRO A 26 -28.05 -3.47 12.30
CA PRO A 26 -27.06 -2.46 12.66
C PRO A 26 -25.73 -2.78 11.95
N ASP A 27 -25.16 -1.73 11.37
CA ASP A 27 -23.84 -1.73 10.73
C ASP A 27 -22.77 -2.20 11.73
N PRO A 28 -21.90 -3.20 11.42
CA PRO A 28 -20.90 -3.71 12.35
C PRO A 28 -19.69 -2.77 12.60
N ALA A 29 -19.79 -1.49 12.25
CA ALA A 29 -18.70 -0.52 12.34
C ALA A 29 -18.71 0.33 13.62
N ALA A 30 -19.58 0.10 14.59
CA ALA A 30 -19.53 0.78 15.88
C ALA A 30 -18.97 -0.10 16.97
N THR A 31 -17.65 -0.34 16.96
CA THR A 31 -16.95 -0.79 18.17
C THR A 31 -16.84 0.37 19.15
N THR A 32 -17.86 0.55 19.97
CA THR A 32 -17.82 1.40 21.15
C THR A 32 -16.77 0.84 22.11
N LYS A 33 -15.63 1.49 22.22
CA LYS A 33 -14.68 1.28 23.31
C LYS A 33 -15.35 1.71 24.61
N LYS A 34 -15.15 0.92 25.66
CA LYS A 34 -15.80 0.97 26.97
C LYS A 34 -15.35 2.13 27.88
N ASP A 35 -14.56 3.07 27.36
CA ASP A 35 -14.09 4.24 28.08
C ASP A 35 -14.59 5.48 27.35
N GLY A 36 -15.44 6.26 28.02
CA GLY A 36 -16.17 7.41 27.49
C GLY A 36 -15.32 8.63 27.06
N ASN A 37 -14.08 8.40 26.64
CA ASN A 37 -13.22 9.44 26.09
C ASN A 37 -13.13 9.27 24.57
N THR A 38 -14.07 9.85 23.83
CA THR A 38 -13.98 9.97 22.37
C THR A 38 -12.82 10.92 22.08
N PHE A 39 -11.73 10.39 21.49
CA PHE A 39 -10.64 11.20 20.99
C PHE A 39 -11.19 12.28 20.05
N LYS A 40 -10.93 13.55 20.36
CA LYS A 40 -11.24 14.68 19.49
C LYS A 40 -9.94 15.24 18.96
N ASN A 41 -9.74 15.16 17.64
CA ASN A 41 -8.56 15.70 16.99
C ASN A 41 -8.56 17.24 17.14
N PRO A 42 -7.49 17.86 17.69
CA PRO A 42 -7.44 19.31 17.90
C PRO A 42 -7.15 20.11 16.64
N TYR A 43 -6.74 19.47 15.55
CA TYR A 43 -6.34 20.13 14.32
C TYR A 43 -7.47 20.13 13.28
N PRO A 44 -7.52 21.13 12.38
CA PRO A 44 -8.50 21.18 11.30
C PRO A 44 -8.43 19.94 10.41
N GLU A 45 -9.59 19.39 10.06
CA GLU A 45 -9.70 18.24 9.17
C GLU A 45 -8.98 18.47 7.83
N GLY A 46 -8.33 17.44 7.31
CA GLY A 46 -7.57 17.48 6.05
C GLY A 46 -6.15 18.05 6.18
N THR A 47 -5.78 18.68 7.29
CA THR A 47 -4.40 19.16 7.50
C THR A 47 -3.44 18.02 7.83
N TYR A 48 -2.15 18.21 7.58
CA TYR A 48 -1.13 17.21 7.92
C TYR A 48 -1.01 16.99 9.43
N GLU A 49 -1.19 18.04 10.21
CA GLU A 49 -1.24 17.99 11.68
C GLU A 49 -2.40 17.13 12.16
N ASN A 50 -3.60 17.29 11.55
CA ASN A 50 -4.76 16.44 11.81
C ASN A 50 -4.45 14.97 11.53
N PHE A 51 -3.89 14.66 10.36
CA PHE A 51 -3.50 13.31 9.98
C PHE A 51 -2.50 12.67 10.97
N LYS A 52 -1.48 13.42 11.40
CA LYS A 52 -0.49 12.94 12.38
C LYS A 52 -1.05 12.76 13.79
N ALA A 53 -2.06 13.54 14.16
CA ALA A 53 -2.68 13.46 15.48
C ALA A 53 -3.66 12.29 15.61
N GLU A 54 -4.05 11.63 14.51
CA GLU A 54 -4.95 10.48 14.55
C GLU A 54 -4.36 9.33 15.38
N PRO A 55 -5.17 8.65 16.25
CA PRO A 55 -4.67 7.60 17.15
C PRO A 55 -3.99 6.42 16.45
N LYS A 56 -4.31 6.19 15.17
CA LYS A 56 -3.69 5.13 14.36
C LYS A 56 -2.34 5.53 13.76
N TYR A 57 -1.99 6.82 13.75
CA TYR A 57 -0.70 7.27 13.24
C TYR A 57 0.43 6.89 14.24
N PRO A 58 1.62 6.50 13.78
CA PRO A 58 2.06 6.35 12.38
C PRO A 58 1.71 5.00 11.74
N LYS A 59 1.04 4.08 12.45
CA LYS A 59 0.79 2.69 12.02
C LYS A 59 -0.37 2.53 11.03
N THR A 60 -1.06 3.61 10.65
CA THR A 60 -2.12 3.55 9.63
C THR A 60 -1.57 3.21 8.24
N TYR A 61 -2.40 2.55 7.40
CA TYR A 61 -2.14 2.37 5.97
C TYR A 61 -2.59 3.57 5.13
N ASP A 62 -3.24 4.54 5.76
CA ASP A 62 -3.73 5.73 5.09
C ASP A 62 -2.57 6.59 4.56
N VAL A 63 -2.88 7.32 3.51
CA VAL A 63 -1.97 8.23 2.82
C VAL A 63 -2.55 9.63 2.92
N TRP A 64 -1.76 10.55 3.44
CA TRP A 64 -2.10 11.97 3.39
C TRP A 64 -1.48 12.63 2.16
N ARG A 65 -2.20 13.58 1.56
CA ARG A 65 -1.74 14.37 0.42
C ARG A 65 -2.20 15.81 0.53
N ASN A 66 -1.32 16.72 0.17
CA ASN A 66 -1.66 18.08 -0.18
C ASN A 66 -1.80 18.15 -1.71
N GLU A 67 -3.01 18.09 -2.23
CA GLU A 67 -3.26 18.02 -3.68
C GLU A 67 -2.82 19.31 -4.41
N GLU A 68 -2.95 20.48 -3.78
CA GLU A 68 -2.49 21.74 -4.36
C GLU A 68 -0.97 21.79 -4.50
N LEU A 69 -0.26 21.43 -3.43
CA LEU A 69 1.19 21.38 -3.43
C LEU A 69 1.72 20.25 -4.35
N LEU A 70 1.03 19.12 -4.41
CA LEU A 70 1.35 18.00 -5.29
C LEU A 70 1.29 18.43 -6.77
N ALA A 71 0.32 19.26 -7.15
CA ALA A 71 0.21 19.80 -8.50
C ALA A 71 1.42 20.70 -8.87
N LYS A 72 2.00 21.39 -7.88
CA LYS A 72 3.20 22.26 -8.04
C LYS A 72 4.52 21.52 -7.86
N THR A 73 4.49 20.24 -7.51
CA THR A 73 5.67 19.40 -7.25
C THR A 73 6.08 18.65 -8.51
N ASP A 74 7.35 18.73 -8.83
CA ASP A 74 7.97 18.00 -9.92
C ASP A 74 9.37 17.47 -9.52
N ALA A 75 10.08 16.89 -10.49
CA ALA A 75 11.38 16.30 -10.25
C ALA A 75 12.52 17.31 -9.96
N SER A 76 12.28 18.60 -10.10
CA SER A 76 13.28 19.66 -9.83
C SER A 76 13.24 20.12 -8.37
N ASN A 77 12.08 20.06 -7.73
CA ASN A 77 11.83 20.61 -6.38
C ASN A 77 11.47 19.54 -5.34
N SER A 78 11.46 18.25 -5.70
CA SER A 78 11.07 17.16 -4.82
C SER A 78 12.26 16.47 -4.13
N ASN A 79 12.01 16.00 -2.92
CA ASN A 79 12.86 15.09 -2.18
C ASN A 79 12.00 14.11 -1.34
N ILE A 80 12.63 13.05 -0.82
CA ILE A 80 11.95 12.06 0.02
C ILE A 80 12.67 11.93 1.35
N ILE A 81 11.92 11.86 2.45
CA ILE A 81 12.38 11.38 3.75
C ILE A 81 11.78 10.00 3.98
N ILE A 82 12.60 9.03 4.32
CA ILE A 82 12.23 7.70 4.76
C ILE A 82 12.49 7.58 6.26
N ASN A 83 11.42 7.59 7.05
CA ASN A 83 11.54 7.43 8.50
C ASN A 83 11.40 5.94 8.87
N LEU A 84 12.48 5.35 9.31
CA LEU A 84 12.57 3.91 9.64
C LEU A 84 11.82 3.58 10.93
N SER A 85 11.78 4.50 11.90
CA SER A 85 11.13 4.26 13.20
C SER A 85 9.61 4.25 13.07
N THR A 86 9.06 5.14 12.26
CA THR A 86 7.61 5.26 12.02
C THR A 86 7.13 4.43 10.83
N GLN A 87 8.04 3.89 10.02
CA GLN A 87 7.76 3.20 8.77
C GLN A 87 6.91 4.06 7.81
N ARG A 88 7.33 5.35 7.68
CA ARG A 88 6.68 6.33 6.79
C ARG A 88 7.67 6.85 5.75
N GLY A 89 7.17 7.03 4.52
CA GLY A 89 7.82 7.77 3.47
C GLY A 89 7.13 9.12 3.29
N ILE A 90 7.90 10.19 3.23
CA ILE A 90 7.40 11.57 3.13
C ILE A 90 7.96 12.19 1.86
N LEU A 91 7.11 12.42 0.86
CA LEU A 91 7.45 13.22 -0.30
C LEU A 91 7.33 14.69 0.06
N LYS A 92 8.34 15.47 -0.28
CA LYS A 92 8.40 16.91 0.01
C LYS A 92 8.63 17.73 -1.26
N ASN A 93 8.19 18.98 -1.22
CA ASN A 93 8.57 20.05 -2.14
C ASN A 93 9.38 21.06 -1.33
N GLY A 94 10.69 21.11 -1.54
CA GLY A 94 11.56 21.81 -0.60
C GLY A 94 11.39 21.28 0.82
N ASP A 95 10.92 22.15 1.74
CA ASP A 95 10.65 21.79 3.13
C ASP A 95 9.20 21.43 3.44
N GLU A 96 8.28 21.65 2.51
CA GLU A 96 6.86 21.40 2.71
C GLU A 96 6.50 19.92 2.42
N VAL A 97 5.62 19.37 3.26
CA VAL A 97 5.14 17.99 3.08
C VAL A 97 4.06 17.94 2.01
N VAL A 98 4.30 17.14 0.97
CA VAL A 98 3.39 16.91 -0.15
C VAL A 98 2.55 15.66 0.08
N MET A 99 3.20 14.60 0.58
CA MET A 99 2.56 13.31 0.79
C MET A 99 3.26 12.55 1.92
N ASP A 100 2.46 11.89 2.75
CA ASP A 100 2.92 10.96 3.77
C ASP A 100 2.27 9.59 3.52
N TYR A 101 3.08 8.54 3.34
CA TYR A 101 2.63 7.21 2.95
C TYR A 101 3.34 6.10 3.74
N PRO A 102 2.69 4.95 3.94
CA PRO A 102 3.29 3.82 4.65
C PRO A 102 4.40 3.18 3.83
N ILE A 103 5.43 2.68 4.51
CA ILE A 103 6.51 1.90 3.90
C ILE A 103 6.77 0.60 4.66
N CYS A 104 7.69 -0.22 4.10
CA CYS A 104 8.27 -1.37 4.77
C CYS A 104 9.76 -1.42 4.46
N SER A 105 10.58 -1.25 5.48
CA SER A 105 12.05 -1.26 5.40
C SER A 105 12.66 -2.64 5.63
N GLY A 106 13.99 -2.74 5.63
CA GLY A 106 14.77 -3.96 5.85
C GLY A 106 14.66 -4.52 7.27
N ILE A 107 14.69 -5.86 7.38
CA ILE A 107 14.74 -6.58 8.67
C ILE A 107 16.07 -6.32 9.41
N LYS A 108 16.11 -6.65 10.70
CA LYS A 108 17.29 -6.42 11.56
C LYS A 108 18.59 -7.05 11.02
N SER A 109 18.51 -8.24 10.41
CA SER A 109 19.66 -8.93 9.83
C SER A 109 20.11 -8.37 8.48
N ARG A 110 19.24 -7.58 7.81
CA ARG A 110 19.48 -6.88 6.53
C ARG A 110 18.77 -5.52 6.57
N PRO A 111 19.29 -4.58 7.37
CA PRO A 111 18.61 -3.30 7.61
C PRO A 111 18.70 -2.39 6.38
N THR A 112 17.74 -1.50 6.22
CA THR A 112 17.90 -0.35 5.34
C THR A 112 18.89 0.61 5.99
N PRO A 113 20.02 0.93 5.35
CA PRO A 113 21.03 1.78 5.99
C PRO A 113 20.54 3.24 6.07
N PRO A 114 20.62 3.90 7.24
CA PRO A 114 20.41 5.33 7.35
C PRO A 114 21.44 6.12 6.55
N GLY A 115 21.06 7.32 6.09
CA GLY A 115 21.96 8.20 5.36
C GLY A 115 21.23 9.09 4.34
N THR A 116 21.99 9.94 3.68
CA THR A 116 21.50 10.79 2.59
C THR A 116 21.99 10.24 1.26
N TYR A 117 21.04 9.91 0.40
CA TYR A 117 21.27 9.27 -0.88
C TYR A 117 20.84 10.16 -2.04
N LYS A 118 21.40 9.89 -3.22
CA LYS A 118 20.87 10.35 -4.49
C LYS A 118 20.25 9.17 -5.23
N ILE A 119 19.17 9.38 -5.93
CA ILE A 119 18.64 8.36 -6.85
C ILE A 119 19.66 8.16 -7.96
N LEU A 120 20.19 6.93 -8.09
CA LEU A 120 21.25 6.57 -9.03
C LEU A 120 20.68 6.06 -10.35
N GLU A 121 19.49 5.43 -10.31
CA GLU A 121 18.84 4.79 -11.45
C GLU A 121 17.31 4.77 -11.22
N LYS A 122 16.54 4.87 -12.29
CA LYS A 122 15.09 4.70 -12.27
C LYS A 122 14.67 3.70 -13.35
N VAL A 123 13.92 2.65 -12.96
CA VAL A 123 13.42 1.61 -13.87
C VAL A 123 11.96 1.30 -13.52
N VAL A 124 11.05 1.38 -14.51
CA VAL A 124 9.62 1.11 -14.28
C VAL A 124 9.37 -0.37 -14.02
N ASP A 125 9.94 -1.24 -14.85
CA ASP A 125 9.74 -2.68 -14.77
C ASP A 125 11.05 -3.39 -14.44
N LYS A 126 11.32 -3.55 -13.14
CA LYS A 126 12.50 -4.18 -12.58
C LYS A 126 12.12 -5.45 -11.84
N SER A 127 12.96 -6.46 -11.94
CA SER A 127 12.95 -7.65 -11.06
C SER A 127 14.29 -7.77 -10.34
N SER A 128 14.27 -8.39 -9.16
CA SER A 128 15.49 -8.70 -8.41
C SER A 128 16.32 -9.77 -9.12
N ASN A 129 17.63 -9.57 -9.18
CA ASN A 129 18.56 -10.60 -9.63
C ASN A 129 19.05 -11.50 -8.49
N ARG A 130 18.70 -11.18 -7.25
CA ARG A 130 19.17 -11.90 -6.06
C ARG A 130 18.03 -12.58 -5.30
N TYR A 131 16.98 -11.86 -4.97
CA TYR A 131 15.86 -12.37 -4.15
C TYR A 131 14.65 -12.69 -4.99
N GLY A 132 14.02 -13.86 -4.76
CA GLY A 132 12.91 -14.29 -5.58
C GLY A 132 12.34 -15.63 -5.17
N LYS A 133 11.85 -16.36 -6.17
CA LYS A 133 11.33 -17.72 -6.01
C LYS A 133 12.13 -18.69 -6.86
N MET A 134 12.29 -19.89 -6.34
CA MET A 134 12.90 -21.01 -7.06
C MET A 134 11.85 -22.06 -7.37
N TYR A 135 11.90 -22.57 -8.58
CA TYR A 135 10.97 -23.55 -9.12
C TYR A 135 11.72 -24.80 -9.52
N ASP A 136 11.06 -25.96 -9.38
CA ASP A 136 11.52 -27.25 -9.96
C ASP A 136 11.25 -27.32 -11.47
N ALA A 137 11.57 -28.46 -12.08
CA ALA A 137 11.35 -28.72 -13.50
C ALA A 137 9.86 -28.77 -13.88
N GLU A 138 9.00 -29.16 -12.94
CA GLU A 138 7.57 -29.25 -13.06
C GLU A 138 6.86 -27.91 -12.87
N GLY A 139 7.60 -26.86 -12.44
CA GLY A 139 7.08 -25.51 -12.21
C GLY A 139 6.48 -25.27 -10.82
N ASN A 140 6.72 -26.19 -9.86
CA ASN A 140 6.32 -25.97 -8.48
C ASN A 140 7.30 -25.06 -7.75
N VAL A 141 6.81 -24.23 -6.82
CA VAL A 141 7.68 -23.40 -5.97
C VAL A 141 8.33 -24.28 -4.91
N ILE A 142 9.66 -24.44 -4.97
CA ILE A 142 10.45 -25.21 -3.99
C ILE A 142 11.10 -24.30 -2.93
N ASN A 143 11.34 -23.03 -3.26
CA ASN A 143 11.79 -22.00 -2.29
C ASN A 143 11.09 -20.68 -2.62
N GLY A 144 10.27 -20.17 -1.70
CA GLY A 144 9.50 -18.93 -1.85
C GLY A 144 10.26 -17.66 -1.47
N ASP A 145 11.44 -17.79 -0.84
CA ASP A 145 12.32 -16.70 -0.39
C ASP A 145 13.79 -17.03 -0.76
N ALA A 146 14.01 -17.38 -2.02
CA ALA A 146 15.30 -17.80 -2.54
C ALA A 146 16.27 -16.62 -2.67
N ASP A 147 17.53 -16.87 -2.32
CA ASP A 147 18.69 -16.00 -2.58
C ASP A 147 19.55 -16.65 -3.69
N ALA A 148 19.46 -16.15 -4.91
CA ALA A 148 20.17 -16.70 -6.07
C ALA A 148 21.72 -16.69 -5.94
N PHE A 149 22.28 -16.04 -4.92
CA PHE A 149 23.73 -16.04 -4.67
C PHE A 149 24.16 -17.18 -3.75
N THR A 150 23.23 -17.76 -2.99
CA THR A 150 23.51 -18.83 -2.03
C THR A 150 22.78 -20.13 -2.33
N ASP A 151 21.61 -20.03 -2.97
CA ASP A 151 20.76 -21.17 -3.27
C ASP A 151 21.06 -21.72 -4.67
N THR A 152 21.07 -23.04 -4.81
CA THR A 152 21.29 -23.70 -6.10
C THR A 152 19.97 -23.96 -6.80
N VAL A 153 19.87 -23.55 -8.07
CA VAL A 153 18.73 -23.91 -8.92
C VAL A 153 18.80 -25.39 -9.23
N PRO A 154 17.75 -26.20 -8.97
CA PRO A 154 17.74 -27.61 -9.30
C PRO A 154 17.78 -27.84 -10.82
N GLU A 155 18.18 -29.03 -11.22
CA GLU A 155 18.20 -29.43 -12.63
C GLU A 155 16.81 -29.28 -13.27
N GLY A 156 16.74 -28.63 -14.45
CA GLY A 156 15.47 -28.32 -15.13
C GLY A 156 14.63 -27.23 -14.48
N GLY A 157 15.02 -26.74 -13.29
CA GLY A 157 14.31 -25.68 -12.58
C GLY A 157 14.71 -24.27 -13.02
N LYS A 158 14.15 -23.26 -12.35
CA LYS A 158 14.47 -21.84 -12.62
C LYS A 158 14.34 -20.97 -11.39
N PHE A 159 15.12 -19.88 -11.38
CA PHE A 159 14.94 -18.75 -10.47
C PHE A 159 14.07 -17.67 -11.13
N VAL A 160 13.12 -17.10 -10.38
CA VAL A 160 12.31 -15.96 -10.81
C VAL A 160 12.44 -14.84 -9.77
N GLY A 161 13.09 -13.76 -10.16
CA GLY A 161 13.32 -12.60 -9.30
C GLY A 161 12.04 -11.92 -8.86
N ALA A 162 11.99 -11.47 -7.60
CA ALA A 162 10.87 -10.71 -7.06
C ALA A 162 10.65 -9.41 -7.85
N PRO A 163 9.40 -9.05 -8.22
CA PRO A 163 9.12 -7.81 -8.91
C PRO A 163 9.39 -6.60 -8.02
N MET A 164 10.07 -5.60 -8.59
CA MET A 164 10.44 -4.34 -7.93
C MET A 164 10.04 -3.16 -8.83
N LYS A 165 8.76 -3.09 -9.23
CA LYS A 165 8.26 -2.06 -10.14
C LYS A 165 8.43 -0.65 -9.57
N TYR A 166 8.64 0.32 -10.48
CA TYR A 166 8.93 1.72 -10.14
C TYR A 166 10.16 1.86 -9.23
N TRP A 167 11.20 1.13 -9.59
CA TRP A 167 12.47 1.09 -8.91
C TRP A 167 13.20 2.43 -8.96
N MET A 168 13.63 2.91 -7.80
CA MET A 168 14.54 4.03 -7.61
C MET A 168 15.73 3.53 -6.81
N ARG A 169 16.88 3.36 -7.45
CA ARG A 169 18.11 2.86 -6.84
C ARG A 169 18.73 3.91 -5.93
N LEU A 170 19.11 3.53 -4.72
CA LEU A 170 19.82 4.39 -3.76
C LEU A 170 21.29 4.02 -3.62
N THR A 171 21.63 2.73 -3.74
CA THR A 171 23.00 2.25 -3.62
C THR A 171 23.34 1.24 -4.72
N TRP A 172 24.64 1.12 -5.06
CA TRP A 172 25.06 0.16 -6.08
C TRP A 172 25.04 -1.29 -5.60
N ASP A 173 25.07 -1.53 -4.29
CA ASP A 173 24.91 -2.86 -3.67
C ASP A 173 23.45 -3.33 -3.57
N GLY A 174 22.50 -2.53 -4.08
CA GLY A 174 21.14 -3.01 -4.36
C GLY A 174 20.05 -2.52 -3.43
N VAL A 175 20.28 -1.49 -2.64
CA VAL A 175 19.20 -0.82 -1.89
C VAL A 175 18.45 0.14 -2.79
N GLY A 176 17.13 0.12 -2.72
CA GLY A 176 16.28 1.04 -3.48
C GLY A 176 14.86 1.13 -2.94
N HIS A 177 14.09 2.07 -3.49
CA HIS A 177 12.69 2.28 -3.17
C HIS A 177 11.80 1.88 -4.35
N HIS A 178 10.80 1.02 -4.09
CA HIS A 178 9.98 0.41 -5.14
C HIS A 178 8.62 -0.08 -4.62
N ILE A 179 7.73 -0.52 -5.52
CA ILE A 179 6.50 -1.21 -5.14
C ILE A 179 6.81 -2.54 -4.45
N GLY A 180 6.14 -2.79 -3.31
CA GLY A 180 6.18 -4.09 -2.66
C GLY A 180 5.17 -4.20 -1.51
N PRO A 181 5.05 -5.39 -0.90
CA PRO A 181 4.19 -5.57 0.27
C PRO A 181 4.62 -4.70 1.43
N VAL A 182 3.70 -3.86 1.93
CA VAL A 182 3.92 -2.96 3.07
C VAL A 182 3.34 -3.61 4.33
N LYS A 183 4.23 -4.01 5.25
CA LYS A 183 3.87 -4.72 6.49
C LYS A 183 3.72 -3.82 7.71
N ARG A 184 4.06 -2.51 7.60
CA ARG A 184 4.11 -1.54 8.70
C ARG A 184 5.12 -1.90 9.81
N TYR A 185 6.04 -2.78 9.50
CA TYR A 185 7.24 -3.14 10.27
C TYR A 185 8.32 -3.59 9.29
N PRO A 186 9.60 -3.58 9.70
CA PRO A 186 10.70 -4.03 8.85
C PRO A 186 10.52 -5.49 8.41
N ALA A 187 10.44 -5.75 7.10
CA ALA A 187 10.20 -7.09 6.54
C ALA A 187 10.78 -7.28 5.14
N SER A 188 11.68 -6.41 4.68
CA SER A 188 12.38 -6.54 3.40
C SER A 188 13.84 -6.95 3.59
N HIS A 189 14.56 -7.19 2.51
CA HIS A 189 16.01 -7.42 2.47
C HIS A 189 16.76 -6.10 2.14
N ALA A 190 16.65 -5.09 3.01
CA ALA A 190 17.19 -3.75 2.93
C ALA A 190 16.43 -2.76 2.01
N CYS A 191 15.71 -3.21 1.00
CA CYS A 191 14.91 -2.31 0.15
C CYS A 191 13.78 -1.63 0.92
N ILE A 192 13.34 -0.48 0.42
CA ILE A 192 12.20 0.27 0.93
C ILE A 192 11.00 -0.02 0.04
N ARG A 193 9.99 -0.71 0.58
CA ARG A 193 8.77 -1.05 -0.17
C ARG A 193 7.69 -0.01 0.09
N GLY A 194 7.06 0.51 -0.96
CA GLY A 194 5.91 1.40 -0.89
C GLY A 194 4.66 0.81 -1.54
N PRO A 195 3.45 1.35 -1.26
CA PRO A 195 2.19 0.83 -1.79
C PRO A 195 2.09 0.99 -3.31
N SER A 196 1.50 0.00 -3.99
CA SER A 196 1.32 0.00 -5.44
C SER A 196 0.52 1.21 -5.97
N LYS A 197 -0.45 1.71 -5.19
CA LYS A 197 -1.26 2.88 -5.54
C LYS A 197 -0.52 4.22 -5.36
N VAL A 198 0.60 4.24 -4.65
CA VAL A 198 1.36 5.46 -4.30
C VAL A 198 2.63 5.59 -5.13
N MET A 199 3.36 4.49 -5.26
CA MET A 199 4.70 4.52 -5.87
C MET A 199 4.77 5.04 -7.31
N PRO A 200 3.79 4.81 -8.21
CA PRO A 200 3.82 5.44 -9.54
C PRO A 200 3.86 6.97 -9.48
N LEU A 201 3.08 7.56 -8.55
CA LEU A 201 3.05 9.01 -8.35
C LEU A 201 4.35 9.52 -7.72
N VAL A 202 4.84 8.89 -6.66
CA VAL A 202 6.14 9.23 -6.05
C VAL A 202 7.26 9.14 -7.10
N TYR A 203 7.30 8.04 -7.86
CA TYR A 203 8.28 7.84 -8.93
C TYR A 203 8.22 8.95 -9.98
N SER A 204 7.03 9.39 -10.40
CA SER A 204 6.87 10.45 -11.41
C SER A 204 7.39 11.81 -10.95
N LYS A 205 7.38 12.06 -9.63
CA LYS A 205 7.86 13.31 -9.02
C LYS A 205 9.38 13.33 -8.77
N MET A 206 10.09 12.23 -9.00
CA MET A 206 11.53 12.09 -8.73
C MET A 206 12.32 11.91 -10.03
N ARG A 207 13.60 12.31 -10.03
CA ARG A 207 14.56 12.06 -11.11
C ARG A 207 15.85 11.42 -10.59
N VAL A 208 16.69 10.94 -11.47
CA VAL A 208 18.08 10.61 -11.12
C VAL A 208 18.75 11.86 -10.58
N GLY A 209 19.44 11.73 -9.44
CA GLY A 209 20.02 12.84 -8.69
C GLY A 209 19.11 13.45 -7.62
N SER A 210 17.79 13.16 -7.59
CA SER A 210 16.91 13.58 -6.49
C SER A 210 17.38 13.03 -5.15
N THR A 211 17.19 13.80 -4.07
CA THR A 211 17.63 13.44 -2.72
C THR A 211 16.62 12.52 -2.03
N VAL A 212 17.14 11.49 -1.36
CA VAL A 212 16.40 10.62 -0.44
C VAL A 212 17.16 10.54 0.87
N VAL A 213 16.55 11.00 1.96
CA VAL A 213 17.09 10.90 3.32
C VAL A 213 16.46 9.69 4.00
N VAL A 214 17.27 8.81 4.56
CA VAL A 214 16.85 7.65 5.36
C VAL A 214 17.29 7.87 6.80
N GLU A 215 16.34 7.91 7.76
CA GLU A 215 16.54 8.23 9.17
C GLU A 215 15.77 7.30 10.13
#